data_99559a1b966573fcad5deb5367c8c695
#
_entry.id   99559a1b966573fcad5deb5367c8c695
#
_cell.length_a   1.000
_cell.length_b   1.000
_cell.length_c   1.000
_cell.angle_alpha   90.00
_cell.angle_beta   90.00
_cell.angle_gamma   90.00
#
_symmetry.space_group_name_H-M   'P 1'
#
loop_
_entity.id
_entity.type
_entity.pdbx_description
1 polymer ?
#
loop_
_entity_poly.entity_id
_entity_poly.type
_entity_poly.pdbx_seq_one_letter_code
_entity_poly.pdbx_strand_id
1 'polypeptide(L)'
;MLKKQYGRVFDVWFTEIMDYQRYKMYPDSIVADYFNYWIQSNKPMFKALDAHYAIHTQWKEDLNDAWGNLQSQLPKTPTPIVYGYFSQFSNYNTFVDTSKGQLILGFSKEMFISCS
;
A
#
# COMPACT_ATOMS: atom_id res chain seq x y z
N MET A 1 11.51 -12.09 0.69
CA MET A 1 10.77 -12.12 1.95
C MET A 1 9.46 -11.34 1.89
N LEU A 2 9.51 -10.05 1.60
CA LEU A 2 8.29 -9.24 1.46
C LEU A 2 7.39 -9.73 0.34
N LYS A 3 7.96 -10.13 -0.79
CA LYS A 3 7.20 -10.67 -1.91
C LYS A 3 6.43 -11.92 -1.52
N LYS A 4 7.05 -12.79 -0.71
CA LYS A 4 6.41 -14.02 -0.24
C LYS A 4 5.24 -13.71 0.69
N GLN A 5 5.37 -12.67 1.52
CA GLN A 5 4.36 -12.29 2.49
C GLN A 5 3.17 -11.57 1.85
N TYR A 6 3.44 -10.65 0.90
CA TYR A 6 2.42 -9.78 0.33
C TYR A 6 2.03 -10.12 -1.11
N GLY A 7 2.83 -10.96 -1.82
CA GLY A 7 2.52 -11.42 -3.16
C GLY A 7 2.29 -10.31 -4.17
N ARG A 8 1.12 -10.32 -4.81
CA ARG A 8 0.76 -9.37 -5.88
C ARG A 8 0.81 -7.91 -5.41
N VAL A 9 0.44 -7.64 -4.16
CA VAL A 9 0.48 -6.28 -3.62
C VAL A 9 1.91 -5.76 -3.61
N PHE A 10 2.87 -6.59 -3.21
CA PHE A 10 4.28 -6.22 -3.25
C PHE A 10 4.75 -5.93 -4.69
N ASP A 11 4.35 -6.76 -5.65
CA ASP A 11 4.74 -6.55 -7.05
C ASP A 11 4.23 -5.22 -7.57
N VAL A 12 2.95 -4.89 -7.32
CA VAL A 12 2.38 -3.61 -7.75
C VAL A 12 3.09 -2.44 -7.09
N TRP A 13 3.28 -2.53 -5.77
CA TRP A 13 3.96 -1.46 -5.03
C TRP A 13 5.39 -1.24 -5.52
N PHE A 14 6.14 -2.33 -5.65
CA PHE A 14 7.57 -2.26 -5.97
C PHE A 14 7.79 -1.79 -7.41
N THR A 15 7.05 -2.33 -8.38
CA THR A 15 7.29 -2.04 -9.79
C THR A 15 6.58 -0.78 -10.27
N GLU A 16 5.33 -0.57 -9.87
CA GLU A 16 4.51 0.52 -10.40
C GLU A 16 4.59 1.78 -9.54
N ILE A 17 4.45 1.64 -8.23
CA ILE A 17 4.39 2.80 -7.33
C ILE A 17 5.79 3.34 -7.06
N MET A 18 6.73 2.47 -6.72
CA MET A 18 8.11 2.86 -6.43
C MET A 18 8.99 2.93 -7.67
N ASP A 19 8.46 2.51 -8.82
CA ASP A 19 9.13 2.60 -10.13
C ASP A 19 10.48 1.89 -10.16
N TYR A 20 10.54 0.69 -9.59
CA TYR A 20 11.76 -0.11 -9.62
C TYR A 20 11.96 -0.87 -10.93
N GLN A 21 11.07 -0.71 -11.91
CA GLN A 21 11.22 -1.34 -13.22
C GLN A 21 12.53 -0.93 -13.91
N ARG A 22 12.93 0.32 -13.73
CA ARG A 22 14.18 0.82 -14.32
C ARG A 22 15.43 0.13 -13.77
N TYR A 23 15.29 -0.63 -12.66
CA TYR A 23 16.40 -1.34 -12.06
C TYR A 23 16.51 -2.80 -12.49
N LYS A 24 15.69 -3.22 -13.46
CA LYS A 24 15.73 -4.61 -13.95
C LYS A 24 17.06 -5.01 -14.57
N MET A 25 17.84 -4.03 -15.03
CA MET A 25 19.16 -4.25 -15.62
C MET A 25 20.23 -4.58 -14.59
N TYR A 26 19.95 -4.35 -13.32
CA TYR A 26 20.94 -4.52 -12.26
C TYR A 26 20.77 -5.88 -11.57
N PRO A 27 21.88 -6.46 -11.05
CA PRO A 27 21.78 -7.68 -10.27
C PRO A 27 20.88 -7.50 -9.04
N ASP A 28 20.23 -8.58 -8.61
CA ASP A 28 19.32 -8.56 -7.47
C ASP A 28 20.01 -8.07 -6.20
N SER A 29 21.31 -8.42 -6.02
CA SER A 29 22.05 -7.98 -4.84
C SER A 29 22.18 -6.46 -4.77
N ILE A 30 22.40 -5.79 -5.90
CA ILE A 30 22.49 -4.32 -5.96
C ILE A 30 21.15 -3.69 -5.65
N VAL A 31 20.08 -4.23 -6.22
CA VAL A 31 18.72 -3.74 -5.98
C VAL A 31 18.36 -3.92 -4.50
N ALA A 32 18.69 -5.05 -3.91
CA ALA A 32 18.44 -5.32 -2.50
C ALA A 32 19.20 -4.37 -1.59
N ASP A 33 20.46 -4.08 -1.90
CA ASP A 33 21.27 -3.14 -1.13
C ASP A 33 20.71 -1.73 -1.19
N TYR A 34 20.31 -1.29 -2.37
CA TYR A 34 19.70 0.02 -2.55
C TYR A 34 18.37 0.12 -1.79
N PHE A 35 17.56 -0.93 -1.85
CA PHE A 35 16.29 -0.99 -1.16
C PHE A 35 16.47 -0.95 0.36
N ASN A 36 17.45 -1.68 0.89
CA ASN A 36 17.78 -1.64 2.31
C ASN A 36 18.23 -0.25 2.75
N TYR A 37 19.07 0.40 1.95
CA TYR A 37 19.49 1.76 2.23
C TYR A 37 18.29 2.70 2.30
N TRP A 38 17.38 2.57 1.36
CA TRP A 38 16.18 3.40 1.31
C TRP A 38 15.30 3.18 2.56
N ILE A 39 15.12 1.92 2.96
CA ILE A 39 14.34 1.60 4.17
C ILE A 39 14.98 2.23 5.40
N GLN A 40 16.29 2.08 5.57
CA GLN A 40 16.99 2.62 6.74
C GLN A 40 16.91 4.14 6.78
N SER A 41 17.05 4.78 5.62
CA SER A 41 16.99 6.24 5.51
C SER A 41 15.62 6.81 5.86
N ASN A 42 14.55 6.04 5.64
CA ASN A 42 13.18 6.49 5.86
C ASN A 42 12.55 5.92 7.13
N LYS A 43 13.33 5.24 7.98
CA LYS A 43 12.82 4.66 9.21
C LYS A 43 12.07 5.63 10.10
N PRO A 44 12.57 6.86 10.34
CA PRO A 44 11.83 7.83 11.17
C PRO A 44 10.45 8.16 10.59
N MET A 45 10.35 8.27 9.27
CA MET A 45 9.07 8.50 8.59
C MET A 45 8.13 7.32 8.80
N PHE A 46 8.62 6.10 8.65
CA PHE A 46 7.79 4.89 8.85
C PHE A 46 7.27 4.81 10.28
N LYS A 47 8.11 5.12 11.27
CA LYS A 47 7.69 5.14 12.67
C LYS A 47 6.63 6.19 12.93
N ALA A 48 6.78 7.38 12.33
CA ALA A 48 5.80 8.45 12.48
C ALA A 48 4.46 8.06 11.87
N LEU A 49 4.48 7.44 10.69
CA LEU A 49 3.26 6.96 10.02
C LEU A 49 2.56 5.89 10.84
N ASP A 50 3.30 4.92 11.35
CA ASP A 50 2.73 3.86 12.17
C ASP A 50 2.10 4.41 13.46
N ALA A 51 2.77 5.36 14.11
CA ALA A 51 2.24 6.00 15.31
C ALA A 51 0.95 6.77 15.01
N HIS A 52 0.91 7.50 13.88
CA HIS A 52 -0.27 8.24 13.46
C HIS A 52 -1.47 7.30 13.26
N TYR A 53 -1.27 6.23 12.52
CA TYR A 53 -2.35 5.29 12.20
C TYR A 53 -2.74 4.41 13.38
N ALA A 54 -1.88 4.25 14.38
CA ALA A 54 -2.24 3.55 15.61
C ALA A 54 -3.24 4.34 16.46
N ILE A 55 -3.19 5.67 16.37
CA ILE A 55 -4.07 6.57 17.14
C ILE A 55 -5.33 6.93 16.36
N HIS A 56 -5.18 7.23 15.07
CA HIS A 56 -6.27 7.70 14.21
C HIS A 56 -6.87 6.53 13.44
N THR A 57 -7.89 5.88 14.02
CA THR A 57 -8.48 4.65 13.47
C THR A 57 -9.87 4.85 12.88
N GLN A 58 -10.41 6.06 12.90
CA GLN A 58 -11.76 6.35 12.40
C GLN A 58 -11.92 5.94 10.92
N TRP A 59 -10.86 6.04 10.15
CA TRP A 59 -10.91 5.67 8.73
C TRP A 59 -11.33 4.21 8.51
N LYS A 60 -11.03 3.32 9.45
CA LYS A 60 -11.42 1.90 9.33
C LYS A 60 -12.93 1.75 9.43
N GLU A 61 -13.55 2.46 10.36
CA GLU A 61 -15.00 2.45 10.52
C GLU A 61 -15.68 3.08 9.32
N ASP A 62 -15.17 4.22 8.84
CA ASP A 62 -15.70 4.92 7.69
C ASP A 62 -15.65 4.03 6.44
N LEU A 63 -14.54 3.32 6.24
CA LEU A 63 -14.38 2.41 5.11
C LEU A 63 -15.34 1.23 5.21
N ASN A 64 -15.48 0.64 6.41
CA ASN A 64 -16.41 -0.45 6.63
C ASN A 64 -17.85 -0.02 6.35
N ASP A 65 -18.24 1.16 6.82
CA ASP A 65 -19.59 1.68 6.60
C ASP A 65 -19.85 1.92 5.11
N ALA A 66 -18.89 2.54 4.42
CA ALA A 66 -19.01 2.80 2.99
C ALA A 66 -19.15 1.49 2.20
N TRP A 67 -18.34 0.49 2.55
CA TRP A 67 -18.38 -0.80 1.86
C TRP A 67 -19.66 -1.56 2.15
N GLY A 68 -20.14 -1.50 3.41
CA GLY A 68 -21.41 -2.09 3.78
C GLY A 68 -22.57 -1.49 3.00
N ASN A 69 -22.58 -0.16 2.83
CA ASN A 69 -23.58 0.52 2.02
C ASN A 69 -23.53 0.09 0.56
N LEU A 70 -22.33 -0.05 0.01
CA LEU A 70 -22.16 -0.51 -1.36
C LEU A 70 -22.67 -1.93 -1.53
N GLN A 71 -22.34 -2.82 -0.60
CA GLN A 71 -22.78 -4.22 -0.65
C GLN A 71 -24.29 -4.38 -0.47
N SER A 72 -24.94 -3.45 0.24
CA SER A 72 -26.40 -3.49 0.37
C SER A 72 -27.09 -3.22 -0.95
N GLN A 73 -26.48 -2.43 -1.83
CA GLN A 73 -27.01 -2.12 -3.15
C GLN A 73 -26.52 -3.08 -4.22
N LEU A 74 -25.30 -3.60 -4.05
CA LEU A 74 -24.66 -4.53 -4.98
C LEU A 74 -24.18 -5.77 -4.19
N PRO A 75 -25.08 -6.70 -3.87
CA PRO A 75 -24.77 -7.81 -2.93
C PRO A 75 -23.62 -8.71 -3.38
N LYS A 76 -23.32 -8.75 -4.67
CA LYS A 76 -22.23 -9.59 -5.19
C LYS A 76 -20.85 -8.93 -5.09
N THR A 77 -20.77 -7.69 -4.60
CA THR A 77 -19.49 -7.00 -4.45
C THR A 77 -18.67 -7.68 -3.35
N PRO A 78 -17.43 -8.12 -3.66
CA PRO A 78 -16.59 -8.78 -2.66
C PRO A 78 -16.10 -7.80 -1.61
N THR A 79 -15.78 -8.32 -0.42
CA THR A 79 -15.13 -7.52 0.62
C THR A 79 -13.65 -7.37 0.25
N PRO A 80 -13.12 -6.14 0.20
CA PRO A 80 -11.73 -5.95 -0.19
C PRO A 80 -10.76 -6.26 0.94
N ILE A 81 -9.53 -6.61 0.56
CA ILE A 81 -8.39 -6.59 1.47
C ILE A 81 -7.73 -5.23 1.29
N VAL A 82 -7.54 -4.51 2.40
CA VAL A 82 -7.03 -3.12 2.37
C VAL A 82 -5.60 -3.08 2.85
N TYR A 83 -4.73 -2.42 2.06
CA TYR A 83 -3.32 -2.25 2.40
C TYR A 83 -2.95 -0.77 2.41
N GLY A 84 -2.22 -0.36 3.44
CA GLY A 84 -1.56 0.93 3.44
C GLY A 84 -0.10 0.78 3.02
N TYR A 85 0.42 1.71 2.25
CA TYR A 85 1.80 1.65 1.77
C TYR A 85 2.45 3.03 1.80
N PHE A 86 3.77 3.05 1.69
CA PHE A 86 4.56 4.27 1.55
C PHE A 86 4.92 4.44 0.08
N SER A 87 4.56 5.58 -0.52
CA SER A 87 4.72 5.81 -1.95
C SER A 87 5.80 6.83 -2.29
N GLN A 88 6.50 7.36 -1.30
CA GLN A 88 7.50 8.41 -1.49
C GLN A 88 6.88 9.65 -2.16
N PHE A 89 5.65 9.99 -1.76
CA PHE A 89 4.90 11.13 -2.32
C PHE A 89 4.74 11.05 -3.84
N SER A 90 4.62 9.82 -4.36
CA SER A 90 4.34 9.60 -5.78
C SER A 90 2.90 10.02 -6.12
N ASN A 91 2.57 10.00 -7.41
CA ASN A 91 1.22 10.33 -7.86
C ASN A 91 0.19 9.24 -7.56
N TYR A 92 0.61 8.10 -7.02
CA TYR A 92 -0.28 6.98 -6.76
C TYR A 92 -0.81 7.03 -5.33
N ASN A 93 -1.91 7.76 -5.14
CA ASN A 93 -2.55 7.88 -3.82
C ASN A 93 -3.30 6.62 -3.43
N THR A 94 -3.94 5.98 -4.39
CA THR A 94 -4.69 4.75 -4.19
C THR A 94 -4.53 3.85 -5.40
N PHE A 95 -4.75 2.54 -5.21
CA PHE A 95 -4.88 1.64 -6.34
C PHE A 95 -5.90 0.55 -6.01
N VAL A 96 -6.48 -0.01 -7.09
CA VAL A 96 -7.39 -1.15 -7.01
C VAL A 96 -6.82 -2.25 -7.89
N ASP A 97 -6.78 -3.45 -7.36
CA ASP A 97 -6.31 -4.61 -8.11
C ASP A 97 -7.21 -5.80 -7.81
N THR A 98 -7.32 -6.71 -8.77
CA THR A 98 -8.03 -7.97 -8.59
C THR A 98 -7.08 -9.10 -8.96
N SER A 99 -6.99 -10.10 -8.07
CA SER A 99 -6.13 -11.25 -8.30
C SER A 99 -6.78 -12.47 -7.68
N LYS A 100 -6.92 -13.53 -8.46
CA LYS A 100 -7.49 -14.80 -7.99
C LYS A 100 -8.86 -14.63 -7.33
N GLY A 101 -9.68 -13.74 -7.87
CA GLY A 101 -11.01 -13.47 -7.33
C GLY A 101 -11.06 -12.58 -6.12
N GLN A 102 -9.93 -12.06 -5.66
CA GLN A 102 -9.87 -11.13 -4.53
C GLN A 102 -9.82 -9.69 -5.01
N LEU A 103 -10.52 -8.81 -4.29
CA LEU A 103 -10.44 -7.37 -4.51
C LEU A 103 -9.44 -6.78 -3.51
N ILE A 104 -8.48 -6.02 -4.04
CA ILE A 104 -7.42 -5.43 -3.22
C ILE A 104 -7.48 -3.91 -3.39
N LEU A 105 -7.54 -3.20 -2.27
CA LEU A 105 -7.45 -1.75 -2.24
C LEU A 105 -6.16 -1.35 -1.53
N GLY A 106 -5.39 -0.47 -2.18
CA GLY A 106 -4.19 0.09 -1.57
C GLY A 106 -4.33 1.60 -1.42
N PHE A 107 -3.76 2.16 -0.36
CA PHE A 107 -3.71 3.61 -0.19
C PHE A 107 -2.35 4.05 0.32
N SER A 108 -1.96 5.26 -0.08
CA SER A 108 -0.70 5.86 0.34
C SER A 108 -0.87 6.51 1.71
N LYS A 109 -0.14 6.00 2.71
CA LYS A 109 -0.27 6.48 4.08
C LYS A 109 0.12 7.95 4.24
N GLU A 110 1.24 8.36 3.61
CA GLU A 110 1.72 9.73 3.75
C GLU A 110 0.82 10.75 3.04
N MET A 111 0.14 10.33 1.98
CA MET A 111 -0.73 11.23 1.23
C MET A 111 -2.02 11.55 1.99
N PHE A 112 -2.50 10.62 2.81
CA PHE A 112 -3.74 10.80 3.56
C PHE A 112 -3.55 11.48 4.91
N ILE A 113 -2.33 11.54 5.42
CA ILE A 113 -2.04 12.28 6.65
C ILE A 113 -2.28 13.77 6.46
N SER A 114 -1.89 14.32 5.32
CA SER A 114 -2.01 15.76 5.06
C SER A 114 -3.46 16.23 4.97
N CYS A 115 -4.41 15.30 4.83
CA CYS A 115 -5.83 15.62 4.75
C CYS A 115 -6.52 15.61 6.13
N SER A 116 -5.82 15.17 7.15
CA SER A 116 -6.34 15.11 8.51
C SER A 116 -5.86 16.29 9.34
#